data_a535dc1118f0fe4885290ad91cec54fe
#
_entry.id   a535dc1118f0fe4885290ad91cec54fe
#
_cell.length_a   1.000
_cell.length_b   1.000
_cell.length_c   1.000
_cell.angle_alpha   90.00
_cell.angle_beta   90.00
_cell.angle_gamma   90.00
#
_symmetry.space_group_name_H-M   'P 1'
#
loop_
_entity.id
_entity.type
_entity.pdbx_description
1 polymer ?
#
loop_
_entity_poly.entity_id
_entity_poly.type
_entity_poly.pdbx_seq_one_letter_code
_entity_poly.pdbx_strand_id
1 'polypeptide(L)'
;MAELTMPELASAMRAAVRKLVDQLDAEQRRRGVFPFDGDLHKRWTYLPGERPGLRLGDLTDVQLDVALDLLELAHSVRGWSDTQLVIRIEAARRELALQQADRSDIDPYRDLPYWLVVLGDPRSTEPWAWRINGHHLLAQATIVGDQVGGVPHFFGAEPATVLAGPHTGLRALPREEDLARELMLTLQEDQRSLAQIATTAPADIASRWDPVVSLPERPRGISYGHLDRGQRELFEALLRQYVDRATPAVANQAWVDITDAGLQQVCFGWAGPVEPGTGRGGGRADRRSW
;
A
#
# COMPACT_ATOMS: atom_id res chain seq x y z
N MET A 1 -7.10 -20.24 -6.14
CA MET A 1 -5.80 -20.92 -5.89
C MET A 1 -5.77 -21.37 -4.44
N ALA A 2 -5.10 -22.51 -4.13
CA ALA A 2 -4.86 -22.88 -2.73
C ALA A 2 -4.02 -21.78 -2.06
N GLU A 3 -4.32 -21.49 -0.79
CA GLU A 3 -3.52 -20.54 -0.03
C GLU A 3 -2.14 -21.12 0.24
N LEU A 4 -1.09 -20.41 -0.12
CA LEU A 4 0.29 -20.81 0.12
C LEU A 4 0.61 -20.69 1.61
N THR A 5 1.28 -21.66 2.16
CA THR A 5 1.93 -21.55 3.47
C THR A 5 3.12 -20.58 3.41
N MET A 6 3.61 -20.13 4.54
CA MET A 6 4.75 -19.19 4.60
C MET A 6 6.01 -19.74 3.87
N PRO A 7 6.45 -21.01 4.08
CA PRO A 7 7.55 -21.60 3.32
C PRO A 7 7.29 -21.70 1.81
N GLU A 8 6.07 -22.05 1.40
CA GLU A 8 5.70 -22.11 0.00
C GLU A 8 5.71 -20.75 -0.67
N LEU A 9 5.24 -19.71 0.03
CA LEU A 9 5.31 -18.32 -0.41
C LEU A 9 6.76 -17.85 -0.59
N ALA A 10 7.62 -18.09 0.42
CA ALA A 10 9.05 -17.77 0.35
C ALA A 10 9.72 -18.46 -0.83
N SER A 11 9.40 -19.73 -1.06
CA SER A 11 9.90 -20.52 -2.19
C SER A 11 9.41 -19.98 -3.54
N ALA A 12 8.12 -19.63 -3.66
CA ALA A 12 7.54 -19.06 -4.88
C ALA A 12 8.17 -17.70 -5.23
N MET A 13 8.30 -16.79 -4.25
CA MET A 13 8.96 -15.50 -4.44
C MET A 13 10.42 -15.67 -4.83
N ARG A 14 11.13 -16.61 -4.21
CA ARG A 14 12.53 -16.93 -4.54
C ARG A 14 12.66 -17.43 -5.99
N ALA A 15 11.78 -18.32 -6.42
CA ALA A 15 11.77 -18.83 -7.78
C ALA A 15 11.50 -17.72 -8.81
N ALA A 16 10.53 -16.86 -8.54
CA ALA A 16 10.18 -15.73 -9.41
C ALA A 16 11.34 -14.73 -9.52
N VAL A 17 11.93 -14.30 -8.40
CA VAL A 17 13.05 -13.35 -8.43
C VAL A 17 14.28 -13.94 -9.11
N ARG A 18 14.59 -15.23 -8.90
CA ARG A 18 15.68 -15.90 -9.63
C ARG A 18 15.44 -15.91 -11.13
N LYS A 19 14.23 -16.29 -11.56
CA LYS A 19 13.83 -16.27 -12.97
C LYS A 19 14.00 -14.87 -13.57
N LEU A 20 13.60 -13.82 -12.87
CA LEU A 20 13.78 -12.44 -13.30
C LEU A 20 15.27 -12.10 -13.44
N VAL A 21 16.04 -12.28 -12.36
CA VAL A 21 17.48 -11.93 -12.32
C VAL A 21 18.27 -12.66 -13.40
N ASP A 22 17.91 -13.91 -13.73
CA ASP A 22 18.57 -14.68 -14.79
C ASP A 22 18.33 -14.11 -16.19
N GLN A 23 17.22 -13.39 -16.40
CA GLN A 23 16.85 -12.75 -17.68
C GLN A 23 17.39 -11.32 -17.81
N LEU A 24 17.91 -10.72 -16.75
CA LEU A 24 18.44 -9.35 -16.79
C LEU A 24 19.77 -9.30 -17.57
N ASP A 25 19.90 -8.36 -18.48
CA ASP A 25 21.18 -8.02 -19.07
C ASP A 25 22.12 -7.33 -18.04
N ALA A 26 23.35 -7.06 -18.46
CA ALA A 26 24.35 -6.47 -17.56
C ALA A 26 23.97 -5.06 -17.08
N GLU A 27 23.31 -4.25 -17.92
CA GLU A 27 22.86 -2.91 -17.58
C GLU A 27 21.67 -2.96 -16.61
N GLN A 28 20.69 -3.76 -16.94
CA GLN A 28 19.54 -3.97 -16.08
C GLN A 28 19.95 -4.49 -14.70
N ARG A 29 20.90 -5.45 -14.66
CA ARG A 29 21.42 -6.00 -13.41
C ARG A 29 22.11 -4.94 -12.54
N ARG A 30 22.92 -4.05 -13.15
CA ARG A 30 23.54 -2.93 -12.40
C ARG A 30 22.50 -1.96 -11.83
N ARG A 31 21.40 -1.72 -12.54
CA ARG A 31 20.35 -0.77 -12.16
C ARG A 31 19.33 -1.34 -11.19
N GLY A 32 19.12 -2.67 -11.20
CA GLY A 32 18.01 -3.31 -10.48
C GLY A 32 18.40 -4.21 -9.33
N VAL A 33 19.67 -4.65 -9.24
CA VAL A 33 20.12 -5.59 -8.20
C VAL A 33 21.21 -4.93 -7.37
N PHE A 34 20.97 -4.85 -6.06
CA PHE A 34 21.85 -4.19 -5.10
C PHE A 34 22.19 -5.13 -3.93
N PRO A 35 23.26 -4.87 -3.17
CA PRO A 35 23.48 -5.55 -1.91
C PRO A 35 22.28 -5.37 -0.95
N PHE A 36 22.06 -6.36 -0.08
CA PHE A 36 21.10 -6.22 1.01
C PHE A 36 21.73 -5.37 2.11
N ASP A 37 21.74 -4.06 1.93
CA ASP A 37 22.20 -3.11 2.93
C ASP A 37 21.02 -2.34 3.54
N GLY A 38 21.25 -1.78 4.73
CA GLY A 38 20.20 -1.18 5.53
C GLY A 38 19.60 0.10 4.90
N ASP A 39 20.34 0.81 4.07
CA ASP A 39 19.89 2.13 3.58
C ASP A 39 18.87 2.00 2.46
N LEU A 40 19.19 1.23 1.42
CA LEU A 40 18.27 1.08 0.29
C LEU A 40 17.04 0.24 0.66
N HIS A 41 17.21 -0.76 1.54
CA HIS A 41 16.10 -1.57 2.05
C HIS A 41 15.04 -0.74 2.78
N LYS A 42 15.43 0.32 3.47
CA LYS A 42 14.55 1.22 4.22
C LYS A 42 14.05 2.43 3.41
N ARG A 43 14.68 2.74 2.28
CA ARG A 43 14.39 3.94 1.49
C ARG A 43 13.24 3.72 0.51
N TRP A 44 12.11 4.35 0.76
CA TRP A 44 10.95 4.34 -0.12
C TRP A 44 10.23 5.69 -0.09
N THR A 45 9.31 5.91 -1.01
CA THR A 45 8.43 7.09 -1.01
C THR A 45 7.17 6.81 -1.83
N TYR A 46 6.07 7.44 -1.48
CA TYR A 46 4.81 7.42 -2.23
C TYR A 46 4.63 8.63 -3.14
N LEU A 47 5.52 9.63 -3.07
CA LEU A 47 5.45 10.83 -3.90
C LEU A 47 5.84 10.52 -5.35
N PRO A 48 5.44 11.36 -6.32
CA PRO A 48 5.94 11.25 -7.69
C PRO A 48 7.46 11.47 -7.75
N GLY A 49 8.12 10.93 -8.79
CA GLY A 49 9.56 11.08 -9.03
C GLY A 49 10.27 9.77 -9.31
N GLU A 50 11.52 9.87 -9.72
CA GLU A 50 12.38 8.71 -10.02
C GLU A 50 12.81 7.97 -8.76
N ARG A 51 13.07 6.68 -8.92
CA ARG A 51 13.52 5.77 -7.86
C ARG A 51 14.66 4.90 -8.34
N PRO A 52 15.52 4.40 -7.42
CA PRO A 52 16.43 3.32 -7.75
C PRO A 52 15.68 2.10 -8.26
N GLY A 53 16.26 1.40 -9.22
CA GLY A 53 15.70 0.17 -9.74
C GLY A 53 15.44 0.15 -11.23
N LEU A 54 14.80 -0.91 -11.69
CA LEU A 54 14.35 -1.09 -13.07
C LEU A 54 12.94 -0.53 -13.20
N ARG A 55 12.75 0.44 -14.08
CA ARG A 55 11.42 0.91 -14.41
C ARG A 55 10.66 -0.21 -15.10
N LEU A 56 9.43 -0.48 -14.70
CA LEU A 56 8.62 -1.58 -15.28
C LEU A 56 8.45 -1.41 -16.79
N GLY A 57 8.35 -0.17 -17.27
CA GLY A 57 8.26 0.16 -18.69
C GLY A 57 9.50 -0.20 -19.52
N ASP A 58 10.67 -0.33 -18.89
CA ASP A 58 11.93 -0.69 -19.56
C ASP A 58 12.17 -2.21 -19.58
N LEU A 59 11.27 -2.99 -18.96
CA LEU A 59 11.35 -4.46 -18.96
C LEU A 59 10.84 -5.05 -20.27
N THR A 60 11.38 -6.19 -20.68
CA THR A 60 10.76 -7.01 -21.73
C THR A 60 9.42 -7.58 -21.25
N ASP A 61 8.58 -8.05 -22.16
CA ASP A 61 7.28 -8.64 -21.78
C ASP A 61 7.44 -9.77 -20.77
N VAL A 62 8.41 -10.67 -20.99
CA VAL A 62 8.66 -11.80 -20.09
C VAL A 62 9.17 -11.36 -18.72
N GLN A 63 9.98 -10.31 -18.66
CA GLN A 63 10.45 -9.74 -17.38
C GLN A 63 9.32 -9.00 -16.66
N LEU A 64 8.47 -8.29 -17.40
CA LEU A 64 7.31 -7.59 -16.84
C LEU A 64 6.31 -8.58 -16.25
N ASP A 65 6.00 -9.68 -16.96
CA ASP A 65 5.12 -10.74 -16.45
C ASP A 65 5.63 -11.26 -15.09
N VAL A 66 6.93 -11.56 -14.97
CA VAL A 66 7.51 -12.02 -13.70
C VAL A 66 7.43 -10.94 -12.61
N ALA A 67 7.60 -9.67 -12.95
CA ALA A 67 7.47 -8.57 -11.99
C ALA A 67 6.01 -8.42 -11.50
N LEU A 68 5.03 -8.63 -12.38
CA LEU A 68 3.61 -8.63 -12.02
C LEU A 68 3.23 -9.85 -11.20
N ASP A 69 3.75 -11.05 -11.53
CA ASP A 69 3.60 -12.26 -10.71
C ASP A 69 4.11 -12.04 -9.27
N LEU A 70 5.25 -11.38 -9.09
CA LEU A 70 5.77 -11.02 -7.78
C LEU A 70 4.84 -10.08 -7.02
N LEU A 71 4.28 -9.10 -7.72
CA LEU A 71 3.35 -8.15 -7.14
C LEU A 71 2.06 -8.86 -6.72
N GLU A 72 1.56 -9.81 -7.54
CA GLU A 72 0.40 -10.64 -7.18
C GLU A 72 0.69 -11.56 -5.99
N LEU A 73 1.87 -12.19 -5.92
CA LEU A 73 2.28 -13.03 -4.79
C LEU A 73 2.34 -12.29 -3.45
N ALA A 74 2.60 -10.97 -3.48
CA ALA A 74 2.60 -10.15 -2.26
C ALA A 74 1.20 -9.90 -1.70
N HIS A 75 0.15 -10.10 -2.50
CA HIS A 75 -1.19 -9.67 -2.19
C HIS A 75 -2.18 -10.83 -2.04
N SER A 76 -3.21 -10.62 -1.24
CA SER A 76 -4.43 -11.41 -1.31
C SER A 76 -5.20 -11.08 -2.61
N VAL A 77 -6.23 -11.85 -2.93
CA VAL A 77 -7.13 -11.55 -4.06
C VAL A 77 -7.67 -10.12 -4.00
N ARG A 78 -8.05 -9.67 -2.78
CA ARG A 78 -8.50 -8.29 -2.56
C ARG A 78 -7.36 -7.29 -2.70
N GLY A 79 -6.21 -7.55 -2.07
CA GLY A 79 -5.05 -6.68 -2.18
C GLY A 79 -4.56 -6.52 -3.62
N TRP A 80 -4.64 -7.58 -4.42
CA TRP A 80 -4.36 -7.52 -5.85
C TRP A 80 -5.38 -6.65 -6.60
N SER A 81 -6.68 -6.79 -6.28
CA SER A 81 -7.72 -5.91 -6.83
C SER A 81 -7.49 -4.43 -6.46
N ASP A 82 -7.15 -4.14 -5.20
CA ASP A 82 -6.82 -2.79 -4.74
C ASP A 82 -5.56 -2.25 -5.45
N THR A 83 -4.53 -3.08 -5.65
CA THR A 83 -3.32 -2.74 -6.41
C THR A 83 -3.67 -2.33 -7.85
N GLN A 84 -4.46 -3.14 -8.54
CA GLN A 84 -4.91 -2.84 -9.90
C GLN A 84 -5.74 -1.56 -9.95
N LEU A 85 -6.56 -1.31 -8.93
CA LEU A 85 -7.38 -0.10 -8.83
C LEU A 85 -6.52 1.15 -8.65
N VAL A 86 -5.50 1.12 -7.78
CA VAL A 86 -4.53 2.21 -7.61
C VAL A 86 -3.81 2.51 -8.93
N ILE A 87 -3.33 1.48 -9.62
CA ILE A 87 -2.66 1.61 -10.93
C ILE A 87 -3.61 2.22 -11.97
N ARG A 88 -4.86 1.79 -12.02
CA ARG A 88 -5.87 2.33 -12.95
C ARG A 88 -6.21 3.80 -12.68
N ILE A 89 -6.28 4.21 -11.42
CA ILE A 89 -6.52 5.62 -11.06
C ILE A 89 -5.32 6.48 -11.43
N GLU A 90 -4.10 6.00 -11.22
CA GLU A 90 -2.89 6.71 -11.67
C GLU A 90 -2.86 6.83 -13.20
N ALA A 91 -3.26 5.79 -13.93
CA ALA A 91 -3.40 5.83 -15.39
C ALA A 91 -4.46 6.86 -15.81
N ALA A 92 -5.65 6.85 -15.18
CA ALA A 92 -6.71 7.81 -15.46
C ALA A 92 -6.29 9.26 -15.18
N ARG A 93 -5.57 9.50 -14.08
CA ARG A 93 -5.00 10.83 -13.76
C ARG A 93 -4.04 11.29 -14.84
N ARG A 94 -3.18 10.40 -15.29
CA ARG A 94 -2.19 10.69 -16.33
C ARG A 94 -2.85 10.89 -17.69
N GLU A 95 -3.84 10.10 -18.04
CA GLU A 95 -4.64 10.26 -19.25
C GLU A 95 -5.29 11.64 -19.32
N LEU A 96 -5.94 12.09 -18.24
CA LEU A 96 -6.52 13.43 -18.15
C LEU A 96 -5.47 14.52 -18.33
N ALA A 97 -4.26 14.34 -17.79
CA ALA A 97 -3.15 15.27 -17.99
C ALA A 97 -2.63 15.26 -19.44
N LEU A 98 -2.65 14.11 -20.12
CA LEU A 98 -2.19 13.94 -21.48
C LEU A 98 -3.25 14.34 -22.52
N GLN A 99 -4.53 14.21 -22.23
CA GLN A 99 -5.62 14.77 -23.06
C GLN A 99 -5.51 16.28 -23.21
N GLN A 100 -4.97 16.96 -22.18
CA GLN A 100 -4.58 18.37 -22.27
C GLN A 100 -3.35 18.60 -23.18
N ALA A 101 -2.62 17.53 -23.53
CA ALA A 101 -1.41 17.53 -24.37
C ALA A 101 -1.56 16.71 -25.68
N ASP A 102 -2.79 16.35 -26.06
CA ASP A 102 -3.13 15.63 -27.31
C ASP A 102 -2.51 14.23 -27.49
N ARG A 103 -2.41 13.44 -26.38
CA ARG A 103 -1.95 12.04 -26.38
C ARG A 103 -2.93 11.15 -25.62
N SER A 104 -3.37 10.03 -26.25
CA SER A 104 -4.45 9.18 -25.77
C SER A 104 -4.08 7.76 -25.33
N ASP A 105 -2.84 7.31 -25.56
CA ASP A 105 -2.45 5.92 -25.33
C ASP A 105 -1.59 5.77 -24.07
N ILE A 106 -2.12 5.16 -23.03
CA ILE A 106 -1.38 4.82 -21.80
C ILE A 106 -1.46 3.31 -21.56
N ASP A 107 -0.30 2.65 -21.56
CA ASP A 107 -0.14 1.33 -20.98
C ASP A 107 0.04 1.50 -19.46
N PRO A 108 -0.90 0.95 -18.62
CA PRO A 108 -0.87 1.18 -17.17
C PRO A 108 0.39 0.64 -16.47
N TYR A 109 1.14 -0.27 -17.10
CA TYR A 109 2.38 -0.80 -16.52
C TYR A 109 3.64 -0.22 -17.15
N ARG A 110 3.62 0.04 -18.48
CA ARG A 110 4.80 0.55 -19.20
C ARG A 110 4.95 2.05 -19.08
N ASP A 111 3.86 2.79 -19.13
CA ASP A 111 3.92 4.25 -19.08
C ASP A 111 4.00 4.83 -17.68
N LEU A 112 3.59 4.05 -16.67
CA LEU A 112 3.60 4.51 -15.29
C LEU A 112 4.97 4.35 -14.63
N PRO A 113 5.32 5.28 -13.74
CA PRO A 113 6.59 5.26 -13.01
C PRO A 113 6.53 4.30 -11.82
N TYR A 114 6.73 3.02 -12.09
CA TYR A 114 6.95 1.98 -11.08
C TYR A 114 8.33 1.36 -11.30
N TRP A 115 9.07 1.14 -10.22
CA TRP A 115 10.43 0.60 -10.23
C TRP A 115 10.53 -0.65 -9.39
N LEU A 116 11.22 -1.64 -9.93
CA LEU A 116 11.55 -2.88 -9.25
C LEU A 116 13.02 -2.88 -8.82
N VAL A 117 13.28 -3.24 -7.58
CA VAL A 117 14.62 -3.54 -7.06
C VAL A 117 14.67 -4.94 -6.44
N VAL A 118 15.81 -5.58 -6.58
CA VAL A 118 16.18 -6.78 -5.84
C VAL A 118 17.35 -6.43 -4.92
N LEU A 119 17.26 -6.81 -3.67
CA LEU A 119 18.24 -6.52 -2.64
C LEU A 119 18.80 -7.84 -2.09
N GLY A 120 20.09 -8.05 -2.23
CA GLY A 120 20.74 -9.32 -1.88
C GLY A 120 20.65 -10.37 -3.00
N ASP A 121 21.04 -11.58 -2.68
CA ASP A 121 21.02 -12.71 -3.61
C ASP A 121 19.96 -13.75 -3.22
N PRO A 122 18.90 -13.93 -4.03
CA PRO A 122 17.87 -14.94 -3.75
C PRO A 122 18.38 -16.39 -3.83
N ARG A 123 19.63 -16.60 -4.27
CA ARG A 123 20.26 -17.92 -4.29
C ARG A 123 20.99 -18.27 -3.00
N SER A 124 21.28 -17.26 -2.19
CA SER A 124 21.98 -17.43 -0.92
C SER A 124 21.05 -17.84 0.22
N THR A 125 21.61 -18.18 1.36
CA THR A 125 20.90 -18.38 2.63
C THR A 125 20.74 -17.10 3.43
N GLU A 126 21.42 -16.03 3.01
CA GLU A 126 21.36 -14.72 3.64
C GLU A 126 20.01 -14.04 3.38
N PRO A 127 19.62 -13.07 4.20
CA PRO A 127 18.45 -12.25 3.95
C PRO A 127 18.50 -11.54 2.59
N TRP A 128 17.39 -11.50 1.91
CA TRP A 128 17.23 -10.78 0.66
C TRP A 128 15.83 -10.20 0.56
N ALA A 129 15.62 -9.24 -0.33
CA ALA A 129 14.32 -8.62 -0.52
C ALA A 129 14.08 -8.27 -1.99
N TRP A 130 12.84 -8.05 -2.33
CA TRP A 130 12.43 -7.35 -3.54
C TRP A 130 11.42 -6.27 -3.19
N ARG A 131 11.34 -5.25 -4.04
CA ARG A 131 10.39 -4.15 -3.89
C ARG A 131 9.93 -3.64 -5.24
N ILE A 132 8.63 -3.41 -5.38
CA ILE A 132 8.06 -2.57 -6.45
C ILE A 132 7.51 -1.33 -5.78
N ASN A 133 7.98 -0.16 -6.20
CA ASN A 133 7.59 1.13 -5.66
C ASN A 133 7.34 2.15 -6.76
N GLY A 134 6.20 2.80 -6.69
CA GLY A 134 5.79 3.88 -7.57
C GLY A 134 5.02 4.97 -6.85
N HIS A 135 4.36 5.82 -7.61
CA HIS A 135 3.43 6.78 -7.06
C HIS A 135 2.23 6.03 -6.45
N HIS A 136 1.95 6.29 -5.19
CA HIS A 136 0.84 5.72 -4.42
C HIS A 136 0.80 4.19 -4.28
N LEU A 137 1.85 3.46 -4.69
CA LEU A 137 1.94 2.02 -4.52
C LEU A 137 3.34 1.59 -4.07
N LEU A 138 3.36 0.75 -3.04
CA LEU A 138 4.57 0.06 -2.60
C LEU A 138 4.21 -1.35 -2.14
N ALA A 139 4.91 -2.33 -2.68
CA ALA A 139 4.97 -3.68 -2.16
C ALA A 139 6.44 -4.07 -2.00
N GLN A 140 6.80 -4.52 -0.81
CA GLN A 140 8.11 -5.06 -0.49
C GLN A 140 7.96 -6.39 0.24
N ALA A 141 8.77 -7.36 -0.12
CA ALA A 141 8.91 -8.57 0.67
C ALA A 141 10.38 -8.79 1.03
N THR A 142 10.63 -9.04 2.30
CA THR A 142 11.94 -9.43 2.84
C THR A 142 11.87 -10.89 3.22
N ILE A 143 12.78 -11.69 2.69
CA ILE A 143 12.83 -13.13 2.90
C ILE A 143 14.03 -13.49 3.76
N VAL A 144 13.76 -14.19 4.88
CA VAL A 144 14.77 -14.71 5.80
C VAL A 144 14.49 -16.19 6.02
N GLY A 145 15.29 -17.06 5.44
CA GLY A 145 14.99 -18.50 5.41
C GLY A 145 13.66 -18.76 4.70
N ASP A 146 12.70 -19.33 5.43
CA ASP A 146 11.35 -19.66 4.97
C ASP A 146 10.30 -18.65 5.47
N GLN A 147 10.73 -17.51 6.01
CA GLN A 147 9.86 -16.44 6.49
C GLN A 147 9.80 -15.29 5.49
N VAL A 148 8.63 -14.68 5.36
CA VAL A 148 8.36 -13.52 4.51
C VAL A 148 7.82 -12.37 5.36
N GLY A 149 8.58 -11.28 5.43
CA GLY A 149 8.10 -10.01 5.98
C GLY A 149 7.56 -9.13 4.85
N GLY A 150 6.26 -8.80 4.88
CA GLY A 150 5.56 -8.03 3.84
C GLY A 150 5.49 -6.53 4.11
N VAL A 151 6.51 -5.93 4.71
CA VAL A 151 6.53 -4.49 5.03
C VAL A 151 7.81 -3.82 4.51
N PRO A 152 7.75 -2.53 4.15
CA PRO A 152 6.56 -1.66 4.07
C PRO A 152 5.60 -2.05 2.94
N HIS A 153 4.30 -1.80 3.17
CA HIS A 153 3.22 -2.04 2.22
C HIS A 153 2.36 -0.77 2.20
N PHE A 154 2.24 -0.13 1.06
CA PHE A 154 1.57 1.17 0.94
C PHE A 154 0.61 1.22 -0.23
N PHE A 155 -0.57 1.75 0.03
CA PHE A 155 -1.60 2.07 -0.95
C PHE A 155 -2.06 3.50 -0.75
N GLY A 156 -2.19 4.22 -1.83
CA GLY A 156 -2.77 5.55 -1.86
C GLY A 156 -3.47 5.81 -3.18
N ALA A 157 -4.11 6.94 -3.31
CA ALA A 157 -4.69 7.36 -4.58
C ALA A 157 -4.88 8.88 -4.63
N GLU A 158 -4.63 9.45 -5.77
CA GLU A 158 -4.97 10.83 -6.11
C GLU A 158 -5.43 10.89 -7.57
N PRO A 159 -6.70 11.24 -7.80
CA PRO A 159 -7.75 11.56 -6.82
C PRO A 159 -8.30 10.32 -6.10
N ALA A 160 -8.85 10.48 -4.89
CA ALA A 160 -9.58 9.41 -4.20
C ALA A 160 -10.82 8.97 -4.98
N THR A 161 -11.44 9.89 -5.72
CA THR A 161 -12.54 9.65 -6.66
C THR A 161 -12.27 10.38 -7.96
N VAL A 162 -12.35 9.69 -9.09
CA VAL A 162 -12.18 10.28 -10.42
C VAL A 162 -13.44 11.11 -10.75
N LEU A 163 -13.26 12.42 -10.95
CA LEU A 163 -14.37 13.35 -11.14
C LEU A 163 -14.70 13.66 -12.62
N ALA A 164 -13.84 13.26 -13.55
CA ALA A 164 -14.01 13.55 -14.99
C ALA A 164 -13.38 12.46 -15.86
N GLY A 165 -13.78 12.41 -17.14
CA GLY A 165 -13.25 11.47 -18.14
C GLY A 165 -13.94 10.10 -18.10
N PRO A 166 -13.40 9.11 -18.85
CA PRO A 166 -14.03 7.78 -19.02
C PRO A 166 -14.17 6.99 -17.72
N HIS A 167 -13.37 7.32 -16.71
CA HIS A 167 -13.36 6.65 -15.41
C HIS A 167 -14.08 7.44 -14.31
N THR A 168 -14.95 8.39 -14.68
CA THR A 168 -15.72 9.19 -13.72
C THR A 168 -16.49 8.29 -12.75
N GLY A 169 -16.39 8.60 -11.45
CA GLY A 169 -17.01 7.83 -10.38
C GLY A 169 -16.16 6.66 -9.84
N LEU A 170 -15.04 6.33 -10.50
CA LEU A 170 -14.10 5.34 -9.96
C LEU A 170 -13.53 5.87 -8.63
N ARG A 171 -13.72 5.11 -7.57
CA ARG A 171 -13.29 5.45 -6.21
C ARG A 171 -12.20 4.48 -5.77
N ALA A 172 -11.05 5.02 -5.38
CA ALA A 172 -9.96 4.23 -4.84
C ALA A 172 -10.19 3.93 -3.37
N LEU A 173 -9.77 2.75 -2.94
CA LEU A 173 -9.68 2.38 -1.53
C LEU A 173 -10.92 2.78 -0.69
N PRO A 174 -12.15 2.55 -1.20
CA PRO A 174 -13.37 3.10 -0.58
C PRO A 174 -13.62 2.54 0.82
N ARG A 175 -13.20 1.31 1.07
CA ARG A 175 -13.53 0.59 2.30
C ARG A 175 -12.82 1.15 3.54
N GLU A 176 -11.62 1.71 3.40
CA GLU A 176 -10.95 2.35 4.53
C GLU A 176 -11.70 3.56 5.02
N GLU A 177 -12.09 4.43 4.10
CA GLU A 177 -12.85 5.63 4.45
C GLU A 177 -14.26 5.26 4.95
N ASP A 178 -14.94 4.33 4.27
CA ASP A 178 -16.32 3.96 4.58
C ASP A 178 -16.41 3.30 5.97
N LEU A 179 -15.54 2.32 6.28
CA LEU A 179 -15.51 1.67 7.60
C LEU A 179 -15.11 2.63 8.72
N ALA A 180 -14.11 3.48 8.47
CA ALA A 180 -13.68 4.46 9.46
C ALA A 180 -14.79 5.49 9.74
N ARG A 181 -15.50 5.94 8.72
CA ARG A 181 -16.63 6.86 8.84
C ARG A 181 -17.83 6.20 9.54
N GLU A 182 -18.14 4.95 9.19
CA GLU A 182 -19.18 4.18 9.84
C GLU A 182 -18.88 4.03 11.33
N LEU A 183 -17.65 3.68 11.71
CA LEU A 183 -17.23 3.65 13.11
C LEU A 183 -17.45 5.01 13.79
N MET A 184 -16.98 6.12 13.18
CA MET A 184 -17.21 7.47 13.73
C MET A 184 -18.69 7.80 13.98
N LEU A 185 -19.57 7.37 13.09
CA LEU A 185 -21.02 7.64 13.18
C LEU A 185 -21.69 6.83 14.28
N THR A 186 -21.16 5.66 14.65
CA THR A 186 -21.69 4.82 15.77
C THR A 186 -21.24 5.30 17.15
N LEU A 187 -20.19 6.14 17.22
CA LEU A 187 -19.66 6.60 18.51
C LEU A 187 -20.62 7.53 19.22
N GLN A 188 -20.75 7.36 20.55
CA GLN A 188 -21.44 8.30 21.42
C GLN A 188 -20.64 9.61 21.51
N GLU A 189 -21.25 10.66 22.06
CA GLU A 189 -20.63 12.01 22.08
C GLU A 189 -19.29 12.03 22.81
N ASP A 190 -19.19 11.38 23.96
CA ASP A 190 -17.96 11.24 24.75
C ASP A 190 -16.89 10.42 24.00
N GLN A 191 -17.27 9.30 23.39
CA GLN A 191 -16.39 8.47 22.56
C GLN A 191 -15.90 9.25 21.32
N ARG A 192 -16.80 10.00 20.67
CA ARG A 192 -16.48 10.82 19.49
C ARG A 192 -15.49 11.92 19.84
N SER A 193 -15.62 12.54 21.00
CA SER A 193 -14.70 13.56 21.50
C SER A 193 -13.28 13.01 21.71
N LEU A 194 -13.14 11.72 22.07
CA LEU A 194 -11.84 11.05 22.15
C LEU A 194 -11.31 10.67 20.76
N ALA A 195 -12.18 10.17 19.88
CA ALA A 195 -11.80 9.69 18.55
C ALA A 195 -11.39 10.83 17.62
N GLN A 196 -12.07 11.99 17.67
CA GLN A 196 -11.78 13.11 16.80
C GLN A 196 -10.54 13.89 17.26
N ILE A 197 -9.39 13.50 16.75
CA ILE A 197 -8.08 14.09 17.14
C ILE A 197 -7.79 15.44 16.48
N ALA A 198 -8.50 15.79 15.40
CA ALA A 198 -8.45 17.09 14.74
C ALA A 198 -9.71 17.32 13.89
N THR A 199 -10.15 18.57 13.74
CA THR A 199 -11.27 18.98 12.90
C THR A 199 -10.87 19.20 11.44
N THR A 200 -9.58 19.32 11.16
CA THR A 200 -9.00 19.47 9.83
C THR A 200 -8.06 18.30 9.55
N ALA A 201 -8.20 17.69 8.38
CA ALA A 201 -7.27 16.65 7.95
C ALA A 201 -5.84 17.20 7.84
N PRO A 202 -4.82 16.47 8.30
CA PRO A 202 -3.45 16.90 8.18
C PRO A 202 -3.02 17.00 6.71
N ALA A 203 -1.98 17.81 6.48
CA ALA A 203 -1.48 18.07 5.13
C ALA A 203 -0.84 16.82 4.48
N ASP A 204 -0.44 15.85 5.29
CA ASP A 204 0.24 14.63 4.86
C ASP A 204 0.04 13.52 5.89
N ILE A 205 0.36 12.26 5.53
CA ILE A 205 0.33 11.14 6.47
C ILE A 205 1.35 11.37 7.61
N ALA A 206 0.99 10.94 8.82
CA ALA A 206 1.76 11.26 10.03
C ALA A 206 3.19 10.71 10.00
N SER A 207 3.38 9.48 9.53
CA SER A 207 4.69 8.82 9.46
C SER A 207 5.43 9.06 8.15
N ARG A 208 4.75 9.59 7.12
CA ARG A 208 5.29 9.72 5.77
C ARG A 208 5.95 8.39 5.33
N TRP A 209 7.19 8.46 4.89
CA TRP A 209 8.03 7.31 4.51
C TRP A 209 9.14 7.03 5.54
N ASP A 210 8.98 7.50 6.78
CA ASP A 210 9.97 7.28 7.83
C ASP A 210 10.06 5.77 8.13
N PRO A 211 11.25 5.16 8.04
CA PRO A 211 11.42 3.75 8.35
C PRO A 211 11.35 3.45 9.85
N VAL A 212 11.41 4.47 10.68
CA VAL A 212 11.32 4.35 12.14
C VAL A 212 10.02 4.97 12.63
N VAL A 213 9.16 4.14 13.19
CA VAL A 213 7.92 4.61 13.79
C VAL A 213 8.23 5.39 15.07
N SER A 214 8.00 6.70 15.03
CA SER A 214 8.03 7.56 16.20
C SER A 214 6.61 7.75 16.72
N LEU A 215 6.21 6.90 17.65
CA LEU A 215 4.90 7.02 18.30
C LEU A 215 4.97 8.04 19.45
N PRO A 216 3.92 8.87 19.64
CA PRO A 216 3.80 9.66 20.85
C PRO A 216 3.70 8.71 22.07
N GLU A 217 4.17 9.15 23.22
CA GLU A 217 4.10 8.38 24.49
C GLU A 217 2.70 7.82 24.79
N ARG A 218 1.66 8.54 24.32
CA ARG A 218 0.28 8.11 24.38
C ARG A 218 -0.35 8.18 23.00
N PRO A 219 -0.85 7.06 22.47
CA PRO A 219 -1.63 7.06 21.23
C PRO A 219 -2.81 8.03 21.35
N ARG A 220 -3.09 8.77 20.28
CA ARG A 220 -4.25 9.68 20.20
C ARG A 220 -5.45 8.94 19.64
N GLY A 221 -6.64 9.26 20.13
CA GLY A 221 -7.88 8.64 19.71
C GLY A 221 -8.56 7.82 20.81
N ILE A 222 -9.61 7.10 20.44
CA ILE A 222 -10.33 6.18 21.33
C ILE A 222 -9.71 4.79 21.25
N SER A 223 -9.39 4.19 22.39
CA SER A 223 -8.83 2.83 22.39
C SER A 223 -9.93 1.77 22.19
N TYR A 224 -9.55 0.64 21.60
CA TYR A 224 -10.42 -0.52 21.41
C TYR A 224 -11.15 -0.92 22.69
N GLY A 225 -10.50 -0.81 23.85
CA GLY A 225 -11.07 -1.14 25.14
C GLY A 225 -12.31 -0.31 25.53
N HIS A 226 -12.44 0.91 24.98
CA HIS A 226 -13.57 1.82 25.24
C HIS A 226 -14.73 1.68 24.24
N LEU A 227 -14.61 0.78 23.28
CA LEU A 227 -15.63 0.52 22.27
C LEU A 227 -16.61 -0.56 22.75
N ASP A 228 -17.88 -0.44 22.38
CA ASP A 228 -18.86 -1.53 22.56
C ASP A 228 -18.61 -2.64 21.52
N ARG A 229 -19.43 -3.70 21.58
CA ARG A 229 -19.27 -4.86 20.72
C ARG A 229 -19.39 -4.52 19.23
N GLY A 230 -20.40 -3.77 18.83
CA GLY A 230 -20.65 -3.42 17.43
C GLY A 230 -19.54 -2.50 16.88
N GLN A 231 -19.11 -1.54 17.70
CA GLN A 231 -18.00 -0.64 17.39
C GLN A 231 -16.66 -1.40 17.25
N ARG A 232 -16.42 -2.42 18.08
CA ARG A 232 -15.24 -3.30 17.98
C ARG A 232 -15.24 -4.10 16.68
N GLU A 233 -16.40 -4.66 16.29
CA GLU A 233 -16.55 -5.38 15.02
C GLU A 233 -16.19 -4.50 13.82
N LEU A 234 -16.64 -3.23 13.80
CA LEU A 234 -16.27 -2.25 12.78
C LEU A 234 -14.76 -1.90 12.81
N PHE A 235 -14.21 -1.72 14.01
CA PHE A 235 -12.79 -1.38 14.14
C PHE A 235 -11.89 -2.55 13.72
N GLU A 236 -12.24 -3.77 14.08
CA GLU A 236 -11.52 -4.98 13.60
C GLU A 236 -11.64 -5.12 12.08
N ALA A 237 -12.82 -4.87 11.50
CA ALA A 237 -12.99 -4.86 10.05
C ALA A 237 -12.12 -3.80 9.37
N LEU A 238 -11.97 -2.61 10.00
CA LEU A 238 -11.08 -1.57 9.52
C LEU A 238 -9.59 -1.99 9.60
N LEU A 239 -9.15 -2.55 10.72
CA LEU A 239 -7.78 -3.07 10.87
C LEU A 239 -7.50 -4.18 9.85
N ARG A 240 -8.43 -5.11 9.69
CA ARG A 240 -8.36 -6.18 8.69
C ARG A 240 -8.32 -5.64 7.26
N GLN A 241 -8.93 -4.46 7.00
CA GLN A 241 -8.85 -3.83 5.68
C GLN A 241 -7.40 -3.55 5.27
N TYR A 242 -6.53 -3.20 6.21
CA TYR A 242 -5.10 -2.97 5.95
C TYR A 242 -4.30 -4.29 5.95
N VAL A 243 -4.48 -5.12 6.96
CA VAL A 243 -3.70 -6.35 7.17
C VAL A 243 -3.96 -7.36 6.05
N ASP A 244 -5.23 -7.58 5.69
CA ASP A 244 -5.64 -8.61 4.74
C ASP A 244 -5.40 -8.23 3.26
N ARG A 245 -4.74 -7.10 2.97
CA ARG A 245 -4.19 -6.82 1.64
C ARG A 245 -2.99 -7.68 1.31
N ALA A 246 -2.19 -8.00 2.31
CA ALA A 246 -1.08 -8.92 2.14
C ALA A 246 -1.60 -10.33 1.82
N THR A 247 -0.74 -11.14 1.21
CA THR A 247 -1.02 -12.56 1.00
C THR A 247 -1.40 -13.25 2.32
N PRO A 248 -2.33 -14.24 2.32
CA PRO A 248 -2.90 -14.80 3.54
C PRO A 248 -1.89 -15.26 4.58
N ALA A 249 -0.77 -15.87 4.16
CA ALA A 249 0.28 -16.31 5.11
C ALA A 249 0.86 -15.13 5.92
N VAL A 250 1.16 -14.02 5.25
CA VAL A 250 1.68 -12.80 5.89
C VAL A 250 0.61 -12.10 6.70
N ALA A 251 -0.60 -11.98 6.16
CA ALA A 251 -1.73 -11.33 6.84
C ALA A 251 -2.12 -12.05 8.14
N ASN A 252 -2.18 -13.38 8.12
CA ASN A 252 -2.50 -14.17 9.31
C ASN A 252 -1.43 -14.03 10.39
N GLN A 253 -0.14 -14.06 10.04
CA GLN A 253 0.93 -13.83 11.00
C GLN A 253 0.85 -12.42 11.60
N ALA A 254 0.68 -11.38 10.75
CA ALA A 254 0.53 -10.01 11.21
C ALA A 254 -0.68 -9.83 12.16
N TRP A 255 -1.79 -10.52 11.90
CA TRP A 255 -2.95 -10.48 12.78
C TRP A 255 -2.69 -11.15 14.13
N VAL A 256 -2.00 -12.28 14.15
CA VAL A 256 -1.56 -12.94 15.39
C VAL A 256 -0.67 -11.97 16.19
N ASP A 257 0.33 -11.36 15.54
CA ASP A 257 1.24 -10.42 16.20
C ASP A 257 0.50 -9.22 16.81
N ILE A 258 -0.50 -8.65 16.10
CA ILE A 258 -1.34 -7.55 16.59
C ILE A 258 -2.19 -7.99 17.79
N THR A 259 -2.78 -9.18 17.74
CA THR A 259 -3.64 -9.68 18.83
C THR A 259 -2.83 -10.04 20.07
N ASP A 260 -1.66 -10.63 19.90
CA ASP A 260 -0.72 -10.97 20.98
C ASP A 260 -0.14 -9.73 21.66
N ALA A 261 0.13 -8.67 20.87
CA ALA A 261 0.53 -7.37 21.39
C ALA A 261 -0.58 -6.66 22.19
N GLY A 262 -1.83 -7.04 21.97
CA GLY A 262 -2.99 -6.58 22.74
C GLY A 262 -3.84 -5.52 22.04
N LEU A 263 -4.93 -5.94 21.43
CA LEU A 263 -5.90 -5.04 20.74
C LEU A 263 -6.44 -3.94 21.65
N GLN A 264 -6.51 -4.17 22.96
CA GLN A 264 -7.08 -3.19 23.91
C GLN A 264 -6.39 -1.82 23.88
N GLN A 265 -5.13 -1.77 23.44
CA GLN A 265 -4.32 -0.54 23.38
C GLN A 265 -4.34 0.10 22.00
N VAL A 266 -4.85 -0.58 20.98
CA VAL A 266 -4.96 -0.01 19.63
C VAL A 266 -5.99 1.11 19.66
N CYS A 267 -5.63 2.28 19.12
CA CYS A 267 -6.48 3.47 19.13
C CYS A 267 -6.98 3.80 17.72
N PHE A 268 -8.25 4.20 17.67
CA PHE A 268 -8.85 4.78 16.47
C PHE A 268 -8.85 6.30 16.61
N GLY A 269 -8.20 6.99 15.67
CA GLY A 269 -8.17 8.44 15.59
C GLY A 269 -8.69 8.95 14.25
N TRP A 270 -9.59 9.92 14.29
CA TRP A 270 -10.17 10.58 13.12
C TRP A 270 -9.71 12.03 13.03
N ALA A 271 -9.29 12.47 11.86
CA ALA A 271 -8.95 13.86 11.57
C ALA A 271 -9.69 14.35 10.33
N GLY A 272 -10.38 15.48 10.45
CA GLY A 272 -11.18 16.08 9.40
C GLY A 272 -12.69 16.04 9.65
N PRO A 273 -13.51 16.51 8.68
CA PRO A 273 -14.97 16.50 8.79
C PRO A 273 -15.49 15.06 8.72
N VAL A 274 -16.48 14.76 9.57
CA VAL A 274 -17.14 13.44 9.58
C VAL A 274 -18.09 13.31 8.38
N GLU A 275 -18.79 14.38 8.00
CA GLU A 275 -19.66 14.40 6.84
C GLU A 275 -18.84 14.34 5.54
N PRO A 276 -19.25 13.52 4.55
CA PRO A 276 -18.61 13.52 3.24
C PRO A 276 -18.71 14.91 2.62
N GLY A 277 -17.60 15.45 2.13
CA GLY A 277 -17.61 16.70 1.39
C GLY A 277 -18.54 16.59 0.17
N THR A 278 -19.63 17.37 0.14
CA THR A 278 -20.44 17.52 -1.07
C THR A 278 -19.60 18.28 -2.09
N GLY A 279 -19.06 17.62 -3.10
CA GLY A 279 -18.18 18.20 -4.12
C GLY A 279 -18.84 19.26 -5.04
N ARG A 280 -19.71 20.12 -4.48
CA ARG A 280 -20.33 21.27 -5.14
C ARG A 280 -19.98 22.54 -4.37
N GLY A 281 -18.92 23.20 -4.76
CA GLY A 281 -18.56 24.51 -4.26
C GLY A 281 -17.08 24.77 -4.46
N GLY A 282 -16.73 25.74 -5.29
CA GLY A 282 -15.37 26.13 -5.66
C GLY A 282 -14.51 26.65 -4.51
N GLY A 283 -14.20 25.80 -3.58
CA GLY A 283 -13.08 25.90 -2.67
C GLY A 283 -12.20 24.72 -3.01
N ARG A 284 -10.90 24.86 -2.96
CA ARG A 284 -9.96 23.76 -3.07
C ARG A 284 -10.48 22.64 -2.17
N ALA A 285 -11.15 21.65 -2.79
CA ALA A 285 -11.49 20.43 -2.10
C ALA A 285 -10.19 19.92 -1.51
N ASP A 286 -10.18 19.76 -0.19
CA ASP A 286 -9.04 19.21 0.51
C ASP A 286 -8.79 17.83 -0.08
N ARG A 287 -7.76 17.72 -0.95
CA ARG A 287 -7.51 16.58 -1.84
C ARG A 287 -6.90 15.40 -1.10
N ARG A 288 -7.13 15.32 0.21
CA ARG A 288 -6.38 14.43 1.09
C ARG A 288 -7.31 13.77 2.10
N SER A 289 -8.07 12.79 1.60
CA SER A 289 -8.57 11.74 2.48
C SER A 289 -7.56 10.59 2.49
N TRP A 290 -7.26 10.10 3.65
CA TRP A 290 -6.35 9.01 4.02
C TRP A 290 -6.77 7.69 3.45
#